data_723e53b4cf4a3aec3022cc03dfb54be1
#
_entry.id   723e53b4cf4a3aec3022cc03dfb54be1
#
_cell.length_a   1.000
_cell.length_b   1.000
_cell.length_c   1.000
_cell.angle_alpha   90.00
_cell.angle_beta   90.00
_cell.angle_gamma   90.00
#
_symmetry.space_group_name_H-M   'P 1'
#
loop_
_entity.id
_entity.type
_entity.pdbx_description
1 polymer ?
#
loop_
_entity_poly.entity_id
_entity_poly.type
_entity_poly.pdbx_seq_one_letter_code
_entity_poly.pdbx_strand_id
1 'polypeptide(L)'
;MKRTDILIVGAGVLGCFAARALAQYDLAVTVIEAREDVCTGVTRANTGVVYAGYDTKPGTLKAQLCVRANLDFARRCSELDVPFSRCGSLMVSVGPRGESVLLKKYADGLENGVPGLRLLSGTEVTSLEPNLTGAVTGGL
;
A
#
# COMPACT_ATOMS: atom_id res chain seq x y z
N MET A 1 18.44 -34.24 -13.15
CA MET A 1 17.46 -33.41 -12.47
C MET A 1 18.16 -32.19 -11.91
N LYS A 2 17.62 -30.97 -12.17
CA LYS A 2 18.15 -29.78 -11.48
C LYS A 2 17.70 -29.84 -10.03
N ARG A 3 18.62 -29.74 -9.10
CA ARG A 3 18.33 -29.65 -7.67
C ARG A 3 18.01 -28.21 -7.32
N THR A 4 17.01 -27.99 -6.51
CA THR A 4 16.68 -26.68 -5.95
C THR A 4 16.56 -26.80 -4.43
N ASP A 5 17.02 -25.79 -3.69
CA ASP A 5 16.91 -25.75 -2.23
C ASP A 5 15.56 -25.15 -1.84
N ILE A 6 15.05 -24.18 -2.61
CA ILE A 6 13.76 -23.51 -2.39
C ILE A 6 12.98 -23.45 -3.71
N LEU A 7 11.74 -23.91 -3.66
CA LEU A 7 10.78 -23.79 -4.76
C LEU A 7 9.71 -22.77 -4.39
N ILE A 8 9.57 -21.72 -5.18
CA ILE A 8 8.51 -20.72 -5.06
C ILE A 8 7.46 -21.00 -6.13
N VAL A 9 6.21 -21.20 -5.72
CA VAL A 9 5.09 -21.47 -6.62
C VAL A 9 4.28 -20.18 -6.82
N GLY A 10 4.32 -19.65 -8.04
CA GLY A 10 3.68 -18.40 -8.44
C GLY A 10 4.67 -17.23 -8.52
N ALA A 11 4.74 -16.60 -9.69
CA ALA A 11 5.58 -15.44 -9.98
C ALA A 11 4.78 -14.13 -9.97
N GLY A 12 3.81 -13.98 -9.09
CA GLY A 12 3.21 -12.70 -8.74
C GLY A 12 4.15 -11.87 -7.86
N VAL A 13 3.75 -10.67 -7.45
CA VAL A 13 4.58 -9.74 -6.65
C VAL A 13 5.16 -10.42 -5.40
N LEU A 14 4.40 -11.25 -4.71
CA LEU A 14 4.87 -11.95 -3.50
C LEU A 14 5.99 -12.94 -3.82
N GLY A 15 5.81 -13.77 -4.85
CA GLY A 15 6.83 -14.74 -5.27
C GLY A 15 8.10 -14.06 -5.78
N CYS A 16 7.96 -12.99 -6.56
CA CYS A 16 9.09 -12.22 -7.07
C CYS A 16 9.87 -11.53 -5.93
N PHE A 17 9.18 -10.92 -4.95
CA PHE A 17 9.86 -10.33 -3.80
C PHE A 17 10.49 -11.36 -2.87
N ALA A 18 9.88 -12.53 -2.70
CA ALA A 18 10.48 -13.65 -1.97
C ALA A 18 11.75 -14.14 -2.66
N ALA A 19 11.70 -14.35 -3.97
CA ALA A 19 12.88 -14.74 -4.76
C ALA A 19 14.00 -13.70 -4.66
N ARG A 20 13.67 -12.39 -4.78
CA ARG A 20 14.62 -11.29 -4.60
C ARG A 20 15.27 -11.29 -3.21
N ALA A 21 14.49 -11.53 -2.17
CA ALA A 21 15.00 -11.59 -0.81
C ALA A 21 15.94 -12.81 -0.61
N LEU A 22 15.61 -13.95 -1.22
CA LEU A 22 16.39 -15.16 -1.13
C LEU A 22 17.66 -15.13 -2.00
N ALA A 23 17.68 -14.33 -3.06
CA ALA A 23 18.86 -14.17 -3.94
C ALA A 23 20.09 -13.56 -3.23
N GLN A 24 19.95 -13.09 -1.99
CA GLN A 24 21.05 -12.62 -1.16
C GLN A 24 21.81 -13.76 -0.46
N TYR A 25 21.29 -14.97 -0.55
CA TYR A 25 21.86 -16.17 0.10
C TYR A 25 22.40 -17.11 -0.96
N ASP A 26 23.37 -17.94 -0.57
CA ASP A 26 23.91 -19.02 -1.41
C ASP A 26 22.93 -20.22 -1.44
N LEU A 27 21.82 -20.03 -2.17
CA LEU A 27 20.72 -20.98 -2.30
C LEU A 27 20.29 -21.13 -3.77
N ALA A 28 20.04 -22.36 -4.19
CA ALA A 28 19.42 -22.63 -5.47
C ALA A 28 17.91 -22.38 -5.38
N VAL A 29 17.47 -21.19 -5.78
CA VAL A 29 16.04 -20.81 -5.78
C VAL A 29 15.43 -21.00 -7.17
N THR A 30 14.30 -21.70 -7.22
CA THR A 30 13.51 -21.88 -8.44
C THR A 30 12.13 -21.26 -8.25
N VAL A 31 11.71 -20.44 -9.19
CA VAL A 31 10.34 -19.91 -9.26
C VAL A 31 9.62 -20.59 -10.41
N ILE A 32 8.42 -21.09 -10.16
CA ILE A 32 7.54 -21.64 -11.20
C ILE A 32 6.26 -20.82 -11.30
N GLU A 33 5.82 -20.59 -12.53
CA GLU A 33 4.58 -19.86 -12.85
C GLU A 33 3.72 -20.72 -13.79
N ALA A 34 2.41 -20.71 -13.56
CA ALA A 34 1.45 -21.49 -14.37
C ALA A 34 1.08 -20.78 -15.68
N ARG A 35 1.30 -19.48 -15.77
CA ARG A 35 0.99 -18.65 -16.93
C ARG A 35 2.23 -18.42 -17.79
N GLU A 36 2.02 -17.82 -18.95
CA GLU A 36 3.06 -17.57 -19.94
C GLU A 36 4.08 -16.53 -19.47
N ASP A 37 3.70 -15.64 -18.52
CA ASP A 37 4.57 -14.57 -18.04
C ASP A 37 4.33 -14.29 -16.55
N VAL A 38 5.28 -13.62 -15.92
CA VAL A 38 5.22 -13.21 -14.51
C VAL A 38 4.18 -12.10 -14.29
N CYS A 39 3.67 -11.98 -13.09
CA CYS A 39 2.78 -10.88 -12.65
C CYS A 39 1.48 -10.71 -13.46
N THR A 40 1.05 -11.67 -14.24
CA THR A 40 -0.15 -11.59 -15.11
C THR A 40 -1.48 -11.77 -14.38
N GLY A 41 -1.46 -12.06 -13.08
CA GLY A 41 -2.64 -12.21 -12.24
C GLY A 41 -3.06 -10.90 -11.53
N VAL A 42 -3.41 -11.02 -10.25
CA VAL A 42 -3.83 -9.89 -9.38
C VAL A 42 -2.77 -8.78 -9.31
N THR A 43 -1.50 -9.11 -9.43
CA THR A 43 -0.39 -8.14 -9.45
C THR A 43 -0.53 -7.11 -10.57
N ARG A 44 -1.04 -7.49 -11.73
CA ARG A 44 -1.31 -6.58 -12.86
C ARG A 44 -2.69 -5.93 -12.74
N ALA A 45 -3.66 -6.62 -12.16
CA ALA A 45 -5.05 -6.21 -12.09
C ALA A 45 -5.35 -5.48 -10.78
N ASN A 46 -4.71 -4.33 -10.54
CA ASN A 46 -4.94 -3.46 -9.39
C ASN A 46 -4.72 -1.99 -9.76
N THR A 47 -4.99 -1.08 -8.83
CA THR A 47 -4.93 0.37 -9.04
C THR A 47 -3.54 0.97 -8.84
N GLY A 48 -2.53 0.18 -8.47
CA GLY A 48 -1.17 0.66 -8.20
C GLY A 48 -1.05 1.55 -6.95
N VAL A 49 -2.04 1.54 -6.05
CA VAL A 49 -2.04 2.37 -4.85
C VAL A 49 -1.30 1.66 -3.71
N VAL A 50 -0.32 2.33 -3.13
CA VAL A 50 0.39 1.89 -1.93
C VAL A 50 -0.31 2.42 -0.69
N TYR A 51 -0.95 1.54 0.07
CA TYR A 51 -1.72 1.92 1.26
C TYR A 51 -0.83 2.47 2.37
N ALA A 52 -1.27 3.59 2.99
CA ALA A 52 -0.55 4.22 4.09
C ALA A 52 -0.64 3.43 5.40
N GLY A 53 -1.76 2.73 5.64
CA GLY A 53 -1.97 1.94 6.85
C GLY A 53 -3.00 2.51 7.83
N TYR A 54 -3.53 3.70 7.61
CA TYR A 54 -4.59 4.29 8.46
C TYR A 54 -5.90 3.53 8.40
N ASP A 55 -6.11 2.72 7.36
CA ASP A 55 -7.32 1.92 7.16
C ASP A 55 -7.22 0.50 7.72
N THR A 56 -6.13 0.17 8.37
CA THR A 56 -5.91 -1.14 8.98
C THR A 56 -6.15 -1.11 10.49
N LYS A 57 -6.67 -2.22 11.01
CA LYS A 57 -6.93 -2.34 12.46
C LYS A 57 -5.62 -2.27 13.24
N PRO A 58 -5.48 -1.37 14.21
CA PRO A 58 -4.30 -1.28 15.07
C PRO A 58 -3.95 -2.60 15.78
N GLY A 59 -2.67 -2.78 16.08
CA GLY A 59 -2.15 -3.96 16.75
C GLY A 59 -2.04 -5.21 15.87
N THR A 60 -2.43 -5.16 14.59
CA THR A 60 -2.35 -6.30 13.67
C THR A 60 -1.04 -6.31 12.89
N LEU A 61 -0.57 -7.51 12.52
CA LEU A 61 0.57 -7.66 11.62
C LEU A 61 0.34 -6.94 10.28
N LYS A 62 -0.90 -6.93 9.78
CA LYS A 62 -1.26 -6.19 8.56
C LYS A 62 -0.97 -4.70 8.70
N ALA A 63 -1.34 -4.07 9.82
CA ALA A 63 -1.07 -2.65 10.06
C ALA A 63 0.43 -2.36 10.07
N GLN A 64 1.19 -3.15 10.84
CA GLN A 64 2.66 -3.01 10.92
C GLN A 64 3.33 -3.13 9.56
N LEU A 65 2.95 -4.15 8.78
CA LEU A 65 3.52 -4.37 7.45
C LEU A 65 3.12 -3.30 6.45
N CYS A 66 1.87 -2.80 6.47
CA CYS A 66 1.43 -1.71 5.60
C CYS A 66 2.25 -0.44 5.83
N VAL A 67 2.37 0.01 7.08
CA VAL A 67 3.13 1.23 7.41
C VAL A 67 4.61 1.08 7.04
N ARG A 68 5.23 -0.04 7.45
CA ARG A 68 6.64 -0.31 7.13
C ARG A 68 6.89 -0.38 5.63
N ALA A 69 6.03 -1.07 4.89
CA ALA A 69 6.15 -1.18 3.44
C ALA A 69 5.99 0.18 2.76
N ASN A 70 5.01 1.01 3.18
CA ASN A 70 4.80 2.35 2.63
C ASN A 70 6.03 3.25 2.81
N LEU A 71 6.63 3.24 4.00
CA LEU A 71 7.84 4.03 4.29
C LEU A 71 9.03 3.64 3.40
N ASP A 72 9.19 2.34 3.14
CA ASP A 72 10.31 1.79 2.37
C ASP A 72 10.04 1.77 0.84
N PHE A 73 8.81 2.03 0.41
CA PHE A 73 8.39 1.77 -0.97
C PHE A 73 9.12 2.62 -2.00
N ALA A 74 9.35 3.90 -1.70
CA ALA A 74 10.08 4.80 -2.61
C ALA A 74 11.51 4.30 -2.90
N ARG A 75 12.22 3.83 -1.86
CA ARG A 75 13.56 3.24 -2.02
C ARG A 75 13.50 1.99 -2.89
N ARG A 76 12.53 1.10 -2.65
CA ARG A 76 12.37 -0.13 -3.46
C ARG A 76 12.05 0.17 -4.92
N CYS A 77 11.21 1.16 -5.17
CA CYS A 77 10.91 1.59 -6.54
C CYS A 77 12.15 2.14 -7.23
N SER A 78 12.96 2.95 -6.53
CA SER A 78 14.22 3.44 -7.06
C SER A 78 15.23 2.32 -7.36
N GLU A 79 15.34 1.32 -6.48
CA GLU A 79 16.21 0.15 -6.70
C GLU A 79 15.78 -0.73 -7.90
N LEU A 80 14.50 -0.68 -8.25
CA LEU A 80 13.91 -1.50 -9.31
C LEU A 80 13.60 -0.71 -10.59
N ASP A 81 13.96 0.57 -10.63
CA ASP A 81 13.65 1.50 -11.73
C ASP A 81 12.14 1.55 -12.04
N VAL A 82 11.31 1.54 -10.99
CA VAL A 82 9.85 1.63 -11.09
C VAL A 82 9.40 3.06 -10.78
N PRO A 83 8.64 3.71 -11.68
CA PRO A 83 8.08 5.03 -11.39
C PRO A 83 7.22 5.02 -10.14
N PHE A 84 7.45 5.98 -9.24
CA PHE A 84 6.69 6.11 -8.00
C PHE A 84 6.51 7.58 -7.61
N SER A 85 5.30 7.96 -7.22
CA SER A 85 4.99 9.30 -6.73
C SER A 85 4.29 9.25 -5.38
N ARG A 86 4.73 10.08 -4.43
CA ARG A 86 4.04 10.30 -3.15
C ARG A 86 3.00 11.40 -3.31
N CYS A 87 1.97 11.15 -4.11
CA CYS A 87 0.88 12.11 -4.34
C CYS A 87 -0.06 12.28 -3.13
N GLY A 88 0.07 11.43 -2.11
CA GLY A 88 -0.86 11.39 -1.00
C GLY A 88 -2.17 10.68 -1.33
N SER A 89 -3.08 10.66 -0.35
CA SER A 89 -4.46 10.21 -0.54
C SER A 89 -5.39 11.08 0.30
N LEU A 90 -6.59 11.29 -0.18
CA LEU A 90 -7.60 12.09 0.48
C LEU A 90 -8.86 11.24 0.69
N MET A 91 -9.16 10.94 1.95
CA MET A 91 -10.42 10.36 2.35
C MET A 91 -11.38 11.49 2.71
N VAL A 92 -12.56 11.51 2.11
CA VAL A 92 -13.53 12.59 2.31
C VAL A 92 -14.76 12.10 3.08
N SER A 93 -15.40 13.01 3.81
CA SER A 93 -16.65 12.75 4.52
C SER A 93 -17.77 13.66 4.05
N VAL A 94 -18.99 13.13 4.19
CA VAL A 94 -20.23 13.88 3.99
C VAL A 94 -21.11 13.66 5.22
N GLY A 95 -21.36 14.75 5.96
CA GLY A 95 -22.20 14.76 7.16
C GLY A 95 -21.62 14.03 8.37
N PRO A 96 -22.36 14.07 9.51
CA PRO A 96 -21.83 13.63 10.83
C PRO A 96 -21.36 12.18 10.89
N ARG A 97 -22.00 11.27 10.18
CA ARG A 97 -21.58 9.85 10.13
C ARG A 97 -20.24 9.71 9.46
N GLY A 98 -20.00 10.44 8.35
CA GLY A 98 -18.72 10.44 7.67
C GLY A 98 -17.61 11.01 8.55
N GLU A 99 -17.88 12.10 9.27
CA GLU A 99 -16.93 12.71 10.21
C GLU A 99 -16.51 11.76 11.33
N SER A 100 -17.46 11.02 11.90
CA SER A 100 -17.15 10.00 12.93
C SER A 100 -16.21 8.91 12.39
N VAL A 101 -16.38 8.51 11.12
CA VAL A 101 -15.49 7.54 10.47
C VAL A 101 -14.10 8.14 10.23
N LEU A 102 -14.01 9.40 9.78
CA LEU A 102 -12.73 10.09 9.60
C LEU A 102 -11.94 10.16 10.92
N LEU A 103 -12.60 10.58 12.00
CA LEU A 103 -11.97 10.67 13.32
C LEU A 103 -11.45 9.32 13.79
N LYS A 104 -12.23 8.26 13.59
CA LYS A 104 -11.79 6.90 13.91
C LYS A 104 -10.57 6.50 13.05
N LYS A 105 -10.59 6.73 11.74
CA LYS A 105 -9.48 6.40 10.85
C LYS A 105 -8.23 7.21 11.16
N TYR A 106 -8.39 8.45 11.57
CA TYR A 106 -7.29 9.29 12.04
C TYR A 106 -6.65 8.71 13.30
N ALA A 107 -7.47 8.34 14.30
CA ALA A 107 -6.99 7.71 15.53
C ALA A 107 -6.28 6.37 15.25
N ASP A 108 -6.90 5.49 14.45
CA ASP A 108 -6.32 4.21 14.03
C ASP A 108 -4.96 4.43 13.32
N GLY A 109 -4.89 5.46 12.46
CA GLY A 109 -3.66 5.79 11.73
C GLY A 109 -2.55 6.32 12.63
N LEU A 110 -2.87 7.15 13.63
CA LEU A 110 -1.90 7.61 14.63
C LEU A 110 -1.36 6.43 15.46
N GLU A 111 -2.24 5.54 15.91
CA GLU A 111 -1.86 4.35 16.66
C GLU A 111 -0.98 3.40 15.82
N ASN A 112 -1.25 3.30 14.53
CA ASN A 112 -0.43 2.53 13.59
C ASN A 112 0.92 3.20 13.24
N GLY A 113 1.12 4.47 13.64
CA GLY A 113 2.33 5.22 13.33
C GLY A 113 2.41 5.72 11.89
N VAL A 114 1.26 5.95 11.24
CA VAL A 114 1.20 6.53 9.88
C VAL A 114 1.65 7.99 9.92
N PRO A 115 2.70 8.39 9.21
CA PRO A 115 3.18 9.77 9.23
C PRO A 115 2.32 10.71 8.38
N GLY A 116 2.32 11.99 8.75
CA GLY A 116 1.76 13.06 7.93
C GLY A 116 0.24 13.10 7.83
N LEU A 117 -0.48 12.40 8.72
CA LEU A 117 -1.93 12.44 8.78
C LEU A 117 -2.42 13.82 9.20
N ARG A 118 -3.42 14.35 8.50
CA ARG A 118 -4.09 15.62 8.84
C ARG A 118 -5.58 15.49 8.70
N LEU A 119 -6.32 16.00 9.68
CA LEU A 119 -7.75 16.26 9.55
C LEU A 119 -7.93 17.61 8.86
N LEU A 120 -8.81 17.66 7.89
CA LEU A 120 -9.11 18.83 7.09
C LEU A 120 -10.60 19.18 7.21
N SER A 121 -10.92 20.47 7.22
CA SER A 121 -12.28 20.98 7.05
C SER A 121 -12.77 20.77 5.61
N GLY A 122 -14.08 20.82 5.38
CA GLY A 122 -14.65 20.73 4.04
C GLY A 122 -14.09 21.78 3.07
N THR A 123 -13.82 23.00 3.55
CA THR A 123 -13.22 24.07 2.76
C THR A 123 -11.79 23.75 2.35
N GLU A 124 -10.98 23.22 3.24
CA GLU A 124 -9.61 22.79 2.91
C GLU A 124 -9.60 21.64 1.91
N VAL A 125 -10.53 20.69 2.08
CA VAL A 125 -10.69 19.56 1.14
C VAL A 125 -11.05 20.03 -0.26
N THR A 126 -12.04 20.93 -0.40
CA THR A 126 -12.45 21.46 -1.70
C THR A 126 -11.40 22.39 -2.33
N SER A 127 -10.53 22.98 -1.52
CA SER A 127 -9.37 23.73 -2.04
C SER A 127 -8.29 22.79 -2.61
N LEU A 128 -8.12 21.59 -2.04
CA LEU A 128 -7.18 20.58 -2.53
C LEU A 128 -7.72 19.84 -3.77
N GLU A 129 -9.02 19.57 -3.80
CA GLU A 129 -9.69 18.88 -4.89
C GLU A 129 -10.98 19.62 -5.28
N PRO A 130 -10.87 20.60 -6.18
CA PRO A 130 -12.00 21.48 -6.57
C PRO A 130 -13.16 20.76 -7.30
N ASN A 131 -12.92 19.53 -7.79
CA ASN A 131 -13.94 18.75 -8.49
C ASN A 131 -14.89 17.99 -7.53
N LEU A 132 -14.67 18.08 -6.22
CA LEU A 132 -15.55 17.49 -5.24
C LEU A 132 -16.85 18.32 -5.07
N THR A 133 -17.93 17.61 -4.74
CA THR A 133 -19.19 18.26 -4.40
C THR A 133 -19.08 19.15 -3.16
N GLY A 134 -19.83 20.26 -3.13
CA GLY A 134 -19.92 21.13 -1.95
C GLY A 134 -20.54 20.49 -0.69
N ALA A 135 -21.04 19.25 -0.79
CA ALA A 135 -21.55 18.50 0.36
C ALA A 135 -20.47 17.90 1.25
N VAL A 136 -19.19 17.98 0.84
CA VAL A 136 -18.05 17.49 1.64
C VAL A 136 -17.90 18.32 2.92
N THR A 137 -17.87 17.64 4.08
CA THR A 137 -17.81 18.29 5.39
C THR A 137 -16.43 18.18 6.03
N GLY A 138 -15.59 17.27 5.57
CA GLY A 138 -14.24 17.10 6.09
C GLY A 138 -13.44 16.07 5.33
N GLY A 139 -12.16 15.94 5.69
CA GLY A 139 -11.24 14.97 5.09
C GLY A 139 -10.09 14.56 5.98
N LEU A 140 -9.48 13.47 5.62
CA LEU A 140 -8.27 12.92 6.19
C LEU A 140 -7.26 12.71 5.05
#